data_7e62f700ef8237db8da861dd55688f37
#
_entry.id   7e62f700ef8237db8da861dd55688f37
#
_cell.length_a   1.000
_cell.length_b   1.000
_cell.length_c   1.000
_cell.angle_alpha   90.00
_cell.angle_beta   90.00
_cell.angle_gamma   90.00
#
_symmetry.space_group_name_H-M   'P 1'
#
loop_
_entity.id
_entity.type
_entity.pdbx_description
1 polymer ?
#
loop_
_entity_poly.entity_id
_entity_poly.type
_entity_poly.pdbx_seq_one_letter_code
_entity_poly.pdbx_strand_id
1 'polypeptide(L)'
;MKKIIVTGGNGFIGGNLVNFFLKKKYFVINIDKNKYAKSSYLLKNIKSKNYKFYKLDINDKKIFHILSRHKPDAIFNLAAETHVDRSIDSPRDFIDSNILGTFNILEQIKKYKKKYNKKLRLIHISTDEVYGDLKKKDRSSENSPYHPSSPY
;
A
#
# COMPACT_ATOMS: atom_id res chain seq x y z
N MET A 1 -6.29 21.36 -4.00
CA MET A 1 -5.27 20.62 -3.23
C MET A 1 -5.40 19.14 -3.59
N LYS A 2 -4.29 18.50 -4.02
CA LYS A 2 -4.28 17.07 -4.36
C LYS A 2 -4.48 16.22 -3.11
N LYS A 3 -5.24 15.14 -3.24
CA LYS A 3 -5.56 14.19 -2.16
C LYS A 3 -4.97 12.82 -2.50
N ILE A 4 -4.13 12.32 -1.62
CA ILE A 4 -3.41 11.07 -1.80
C ILE A 4 -3.80 10.09 -0.70
N ILE A 5 -4.11 8.84 -1.08
CA ILE A 5 -4.18 7.73 -0.14
C ILE A 5 -2.83 7.01 -0.14
N VAL A 6 -2.34 6.69 1.04
CA VAL A 6 -1.20 5.79 1.27
C VAL A 6 -1.70 4.63 2.12
N THR A 7 -1.66 3.42 1.62
CA THR A 7 -1.89 2.21 2.43
C THR A 7 -0.55 1.71 2.97
N GLY A 8 -0.53 1.10 4.15
CA GLY A 8 0.72 0.73 4.80
C GLY A 8 1.56 1.93 5.26
N GLY A 9 0.90 3.08 5.50
CA GLY A 9 1.59 4.33 5.81
C GLY A 9 2.25 4.36 7.18
N ASN A 10 1.99 3.41 8.07
CA ASN A 10 2.70 3.28 9.34
C ASN A 10 3.97 2.43 9.23
N GLY A 11 4.23 1.80 8.08
CA GLY A 11 5.48 1.14 7.77
C GLY A 11 6.61 2.12 7.47
N PHE A 12 7.84 1.61 7.28
CA PHE A 12 9.01 2.46 7.05
C PHE A 12 8.89 3.28 5.75
N ILE A 13 8.66 2.63 4.62
CA ILE A 13 8.54 3.32 3.32
C ILE A 13 7.29 4.21 3.31
N GLY A 14 6.14 3.65 3.74
CA GLY A 14 4.88 4.38 3.77
C GLY A 14 4.91 5.63 4.63
N GLY A 15 5.53 5.57 5.81
CA GLY A 15 5.65 6.72 6.72
C GLY A 15 6.51 7.85 6.14
N ASN A 16 7.60 7.50 5.44
CA ASN A 16 8.41 8.48 4.72
C ASN A 16 7.62 9.12 3.58
N LEU A 17 6.84 8.33 2.84
CA LEU A 17 6.00 8.84 1.75
C LEU A 17 4.88 9.75 2.26
N VAL A 18 4.24 9.42 3.37
CA VAL A 18 3.26 10.28 4.06
C VAL A 18 3.90 11.64 4.40
N ASN A 19 5.06 11.64 5.04
CA ASN A 19 5.78 12.86 5.39
C ASN A 19 6.17 13.69 4.15
N PHE A 20 6.62 13.02 3.09
CA PHE A 20 6.95 13.69 1.84
C PHE A 20 5.74 14.43 1.26
N PHE A 21 4.57 13.78 1.15
CA PHE A 21 3.38 14.41 0.62
C PHE A 21 2.84 15.53 1.51
N LEU A 22 2.94 15.38 2.83
CA LEU A 22 2.57 16.46 3.77
C LEU A 22 3.45 17.69 3.61
N LYS A 23 4.78 17.52 3.46
CA LYS A 23 5.71 18.61 3.13
C LYS A 23 5.35 19.31 1.81
N LYS A 24 4.86 18.55 0.82
CA LYS A 24 4.35 19.08 -0.45
C LYS A 24 2.93 19.66 -0.35
N LYS A 25 2.37 19.82 0.86
CA LYS A 25 1.05 20.39 1.14
C LYS A 25 -0.11 19.61 0.50
N TYR A 26 0.03 18.31 0.29
CA TYR A 26 -1.07 17.45 -0.13
C TYR A 26 -1.95 17.07 1.06
N PHE A 27 -3.21 16.75 0.81
CA PHE A 27 -4.04 16.09 1.81
C PHE A 27 -3.76 14.59 1.77
N VAL A 28 -3.24 14.04 2.86
CA VAL A 28 -2.81 12.64 2.94
C VAL A 28 -3.79 11.85 3.81
N ILE A 29 -4.33 10.79 3.22
CA ILE A 29 -5.14 9.79 3.90
C ILE A 29 -4.25 8.55 4.08
N ASN A 30 -3.89 8.26 5.30
CA ASN A 30 -3.14 7.06 5.66
C ASN A 30 -4.10 5.96 6.09
N ILE A 31 -4.01 4.78 5.47
CA ILE A 31 -4.77 3.58 5.82
C ILE A 31 -3.79 2.50 6.24
N ASP A 32 -3.92 2.01 7.48
CA ASP A 32 -3.02 0.99 8.01
C ASP A 32 -3.73 0.16 9.08
N LYS A 33 -3.56 -1.15 9.06
CA LYS A 33 -4.09 -2.04 10.10
C LYS A 33 -3.37 -1.93 11.43
N ASN A 34 -2.20 -1.25 11.43
CA ASN A 34 -1.40 -0.95 12.62
C ASN A 34 -0.94 -2.21 13.38
N LYS A 35 -0.51 -3.23 12.66
CA LYS A 35 0.12 -4.43 13.21
C LYS A 35 1.59 -4.13 13.64
N TYR A 36 2.46 -5.14 13.65
CA TYR A 36 3.80 -5.11 14.21
C TYR A 36 4.82 -4.25 13.45
N ALA A 37 4.75 -4.18 12.12
CA ALA A 37 5.74 -3.51 11.26
C ALA A 37 5.56 -1.98 11.22
N LYS A 38 5.36 -1.35 12.38
CA LYS A 38 5.14 0.10 12.46
C LYS A 38 6.40 0.87 12.79
N SER A 39 6.70 1.85 11.98
CA SER A 39 7.72 2.88 12.25
C SER A 39 7.07 4.07 12.98
N SER A 40 6.62 3.83 14.20
CA SER A 40 5.81 4.79 14.97
C SER A 40 6.45 6.18 15.14
N TYR A 41 7.78 6.24 15.08
CA TYR A 41 8.53 7.51 15.19
C TYR A 41 8.33 8.42 13.97
N LEU A 42 8.09 7.85 12.77
CA LEU A 42 7.94 8.64 11.53
C LEU A 42 6.67 9.50 11.52
N LEU A 43 5.61 9.00 12.11
CA LEU A 43 4.30 9.66 12.12
C LEU A 43 3.89 10.13 13.52
N LYS A 44 4.81 10.03 14.49
CA LYS A 44 4.56 10.49 15.85
C LYS A 44 4.34 12.02 15.85
N ASN A 45 3.24 12.45 16.43
CA ASN A 45 2.90 13.87 16.61
C ASN A 45 2.60 14.66 15.31
N ILE A 46 2.14 14.01 14.24
CA ILE A 46 1.64 14.78 13.09
C ILE A 46 0.43 15.63 13.51
N LYS A 47 0.64 16.94 13.60
CA LYS A 47 -0.40 17.94 13.91
C LYS A 47 -0.96 18.62 12.65
N SER A 48 -0.82 18.01 11.47
CA SER A 48 -1.25 18.62 10.23
C SER A 48 -2.77 18.45 10.00
N LYS A 49 -3.49 19.54 9.74
CA LYS A 49 -4.89 19.50 9.28
C LYS A 49 -5.07 18.80 7.92
N ASN A 50 -3.98 18.61 7.20
CA ASN A 50 -3.97 17.92 5.91
C ASN A 50 -3.67 16.41 6.05
N TYR A 51 -3.76 15.85 7.25
CA TYR A 51 -3.53 14.43 7.52
C TYR A 51 -4.75 13.78 8.14
N LYS A 52 -5.12 12.60 7.62
CA LYS A 52 -6.15 11.76 8.20
C LYS A 52 -5.69 10.31 8.26
N PHE A 53 -5.75 9.72 9.44
CA PHE A 53 -5.45 8.31 9.66
C PHE A 53 -6.74 7.49 9.78
N TYR A 54 -6.74 6.32 9.13
CA TYR A 54 -7.74 5.28 9.28
C TYR A 54 -7.06 3.98 9.69
N LYS A 55 -7.35 3.50 10.90
CA LYS A 55 -6.96 2.16 11.33
C LYS A 55 -7.90 1.17 10.66
N LEU A 56 -7.45 0.59 9.54
CA LEU A 56 -8.27 -0.28 8.70
C LEU A 56 -7.39 -1.26 7.93
N ASP A 57 -7.85 -2.49 7.77
CA ASP A 57 -7.24 -3.46 6.87
C ASP A 57 -7.65 -3.15 5.42
N ILE A 58 -6.73 -3.35 4.48
CA ILE A 58 -7.00 -3.16 3.05
C ILE A 58 -8.00 -4.17 2.49
N ASN A 59 -8.27 -5.26 3.21
CA ASN A 59 -9.35 -6.22 2.90
C ASN A 59 -10.76 -5.71 3.25
N ASP A 60 -10.87 -4.63 4.02
CA ASP A 60 -12.18 -4.12 4.45
C ASP A 60 -12.89 -3.39 3.31
N LYS A 61 -14.15 -3.74 3.07
CA LYS A 61 -15.03 -3.08 2.08
C LYS A 61 -15.25 -1.59 2.38
N LYS A 62 -14.97 -1.12 3.60
CA LYS A 62 -15.00 0.31 3.99
C LYS A 62 -14.01 1.17 3.20
N ILE A 63 -13.02 0.59 2.52
CA ILE A 63 -12.17 1.30 1.56
C ILE A 63 -13.03 2.09 0.56
N PHE A 64 -14.13 1.51 0.06
CA PHE A 64 -15.04 2.22 -0.84
C PHE A 64 -15.61 3.51 -0.22
N HIS A 65 -15.98 3.49 1.05
CA HIS A 65 -16.49 4.68 1.74
C HIS A 65 -15.41 5.76 1.88
N ILE A 66 -14.16 5.36 2.13
CA ILE A 66 -13.03 6.30 2.19
C ILE A 66 -12.80 6.93 0.81
N LEU A 67 -12.80 6.14 -0.27
CA LEU A 67 -12.70 6.65 -1.64
C LEU A 67 -13.83 7.64 -1.96
N SER A 68 -15.06 7.27 -1.62
CA SER A 68 -16.25 8.08 -1.87
C SER A 68 -16.21 9.41 -1.11
N ARG A 69 -15.79 9.38 0.15
CA ARG A 69 -15.72 10.55 1.03
C ARG A 69 -14.63 11.53 0.61
N HIS A 70 -13.43 11.03 0.33
CA HIS A 70 -12.27 11.87 0.09
C HIS A 70 -12.05 12.22 -1.38
N LYS A 71 -12.54 11.38 -2.30
CA LYS A 71 -12.37 11.53 -3.76
C LYS A 71 -10.89 11.75 -4.13
N PRO A 72 -9.99 10.82 -3.79
CA PRO A 72 -8.56 10.99 -3.98
C PRO A 72 -8.18 11.06 -5.46
N ASP A 73 -6.99 11.61 -5.73
CA ASP A 73 -6.39 11.69 -7.06
C ASP A 73 -5.49 10.48 -7.34
N ALA A 74 -4.87 9.94 -6.29
CA ALA A 74 -4.06 8.72 -6.40
C ALA A 74 -4.09 7.91 -5.10
N ILE A 75 -3.81 6.60 -5.25
CA ILE A 75 -3.55 5.65 -4.17
C ILE A 75 -2.14 5.12 -4.38
N PHE A 76 -1.33 5.16 -3.33
CA PHE A 76 -0.07 4.44 -3.21
C PHE A 76 -0.31 3.23 -2.32
N ASN A 77 -0.31 2.04 -2.91
CA ASN A 77 -0.53 0.80 -2.18
C ASN A 77 0.81 0.18 -1.78
N LEU A 78 1.16 0.37 -0.49
CA LEU A 78 2.35 -0.18 0.14
C LEU A 78 2.00 -1.16 1.27
N ALA A 79 0.71 -1.37 1.54
CA ALA A 79 0.28 -2.34 2.53
C ALA A 79 0.58 -3.74 2.04
N ALA A 80 1.50 -4.42 2.72
CA ALA A 80 1.92 -5.78 2.44
C ALA A 80 2.54 -6.42 3.70
N GLU A 81 2.55 -7.73 3.75
CA GLU A 81 3.48 -8.50 4.59
C GLU A 81 4.76 -8.70 3.77
N THR A 82 5.96 -8.48 4.37
CA THR A 82 7.22 -8.32 3.61
C THR A 82 8.39 -9.13 4.12
N HIS A 83 8.21 -9.99 5.12
CA HIS A 83 9.28 -10.83 5.65
C HIS A 83 9.30 -12.20 4.99
N VAL A 84 10.27 -12.46 4.11
CA VAL A 84 10.39 -13.70 3.33
C VAL A 84 10.32 -14.94 4.24
N ASP A 85 11.16 -15.05 5.27
CA ASP A 85 11.18 -16.20 6.18
C ASP A 85 9.80 -16.47 6.80
N ARG A 86 9.10 -15.42 7.21
CA ARG A 86 7.73 -15.54 7.73
C ARG A 86 6.73 -15.98 6.68
N SER A 87 6.97 -15.73 5.41
CA SER A 87 6.10 -16.22 4.34
C SER A 87 6.17 -17.74 4.19
N ILE A 88 7.30 -18.31 4.50
CA ILE A 88 7.51 -19.78 4.50
C ILE A 88 6.79 -20.40 5.68
N ASP A 89 6.96 -19.85 6.89
CA ASP A 89 6.36 -20.38 8.12
C ASP A 89 4.85 -20.14 8.21
N SER A 90 4.37 -19.03 7.71
CA SER A 90 2.97 -18.61 7.82
C SER A 90 2.48 -17.90 6.54
N PRO A 91 2.31 -18.61 5.42
CA PRO A 91 1.96 -18.04 4.12
C PRO A 91 0.58 -17.40 4.09
N ARG A 92 -0.32 -17.79 4.99
CA ARG A 92 -1.70 -17.30 5.04
C ARG A 92 -1.79 -15.77 5.18
N ASP A 93 -0.98 -15.18 6.06
CA ASP A 93 -0.96 -13.73 6.26
C ASP A 93 -0.56 -12.98 4.97
N PHE A 94 0.33 -13.59 4.16
CA PHE A 94 0.77 -13.04 2.88
C PHE A 94 -0.31 -13.14 1.81
N ILE A 95 -1.01 -14.25 1.72
CA ILE A 95 -2.16 -14.42 0.82
C ILE A 95 -3.23 -13.37 1.17
N ASP A 96 -3.57 -13.27 2.45
CA ASP A 96 -4.61 -12.34 2.91
C ASP A 96 -4.22 -10.87 2.65
N SER A 97 -2.97 -10.49 2.91
CA SER A 97 -2.52 -9.11 2.73
C SER A 97 -2.18 -8.79 1.27
N ASN A 98 -1.29 -9.60 0.65
CA ASN A 98 -0.67 -9.22 -0.61
C ASN A 98 -1.55 -9.57 -1.82
N ILE A 99 -2.32 -10.67 -1.74
CA ILE A 99 -3.21 -11.10 -2.81
C ILE A 99 -4.62 -10.55 -2.58
N LEU A 100 -5.31 -10.99 -1.53
CA LEU A 100 -6.70 -10.60 -1.30
C LEU A 100 -6.85 -9.11 -1.00
N GLY A 101 -5.91 -8.52 -0.25
CA GLY A 101 -5.89 -7.08 0.03
C GLY A 101 -5.72 -6.26 -1.24
N THR A 102 -4.79 -6.63 -2.11
CA THR A 102 -4.60 -5.96 -3.40
C THR A 102 -5.81 -6.13 -4.30
N PHE A 103 -6.37 -7.35 -4.39
CA PHE A 103 -7.61 -7.62 -5.12
C PHE A 103 -8.76 -6.74 -4.61
N ASN A 104 -8.94 -6.63 -3.28
CA ASN A 104 -9.99 -5.78 -2.72
C ASN A 104 -9.79 -4.30 -3.10
N ILE A 105 -8.56 -3.77 -3.02
CA ILE A 105 -8.26 -2.39 -3.45
C ILE A 105 -8.70 -2.19 -4.91
N LEU A 106 -8.35 -3.09 -5.82
CA LEU A 106 -8.73 -3.02 -7.24
C LEU A 106 -10.25 -3.04 -7.43
N GLU A 107 -10.97 -3.91 -6.72
CA GLU A 107 -12.43 -3.99 -6.77
C GLU A 107 -13.09 -2.70 -6.24
N GLN A 108 -12.59 -2.13 -5.13
CA GLN A 108 -13.13 -0.87 -4.62
C GLN A 108 -12.85 0.31 -5.57
N ILE A 109 -11.69 0.33 -6.22
CA ILE A 109 -11.37 1.33 -7.27
C ILE A 109 -12.31 1.18 -8.47
N LYS A 110 -12.54 -0.04 -8.93
CA LYS A 110 -13.46 -0.34 -10.04
C LYS A 110 -14.88 0.16 -9.74
N LYS A 111 -15.40 -0.17 -8.54
CA LYS A 111 -16.69 0.33 -8.05
C LYS A 111 -16.73 1.86 -7.97
N TYR A 112 -15.67 2.47 -7.46
CA TYR A 112 -15.55 3.92 -7.35
C TYR A 112 -15.58 4.59 -8.73
N LYS A 113 -14.77 4.09 -9.69
CA LYS A 113 -14.75 4.62 -11.07
C LYS A 113 -16.12 4.50 -11.72
N LYS A 114 -16.81 3.34 -11.59
CA LYS A 114 -18.16 3.14 -12.13
C LYS A 114 -19.16 4.14 -11.56
N LYS A 115 -19.09 4.42 -10.23
CA LYS A 115 -20.06 5.30 -9.57
C LYS A 115 -19.83 6.79 -9.86
N TYR A 116 -18.57 7.23 -9.92
CA TYR A 116 -18.24 8.68 -9.94
C TYR A 116 -17.66 9.15 -11.27
N ASN A 117 -17.41 8.27 -12.20
CA ASN A 117 -16.73 8.55 -13.48
C ASN A 117 -15.46 9.41 -13.33
N LYS A 118 -14.74 9.22 -12.20
CA LYS A 118 -13.55 10.00 -11.86
C LYS A 118 -12.29 9.17 -12.09
N LYS A 119 -11.29 9.77 -12.75
CA LYS A 119 -9.95 9.17 -12.88
C LYS A 119 -9.32 9.04 -11.49
N LEU A 120 -8.82 7.86 -11.17
CA LEU A 120 -8.09 7.56 -9.95
C LEU A 120 -6.87 6.71 -10.35
N ARG A 121 -5.68 7.21 -10.03
CA ARG A 121 -4.42 6.50 -10.31
C ARG A 121 -4.09 5.57 -9.16
N LEU A 122 -3.77 4.33 -9.45
CA LEU A 122 -3.16 3.40 -8.51
C LEU A 122 -1.68 3.26 -8.83
N ILE A 123 -0.84 3.43 -7.82
CA ILE A 123 0.57 3.08 -7.80
C ILE A 123 0.71 1.94 -6.80
N HIS A 124 0.94 0.73 -7.31
CA HIS A 124 1.18 -0.45 -6.49
C HIS A 124 2.68 -0.66 -6.35
N ILE A 125 3.16 -0.74 -5.12
CA ILE A 125 4.56 -1.04 -4.83
C ILE A 125 4.69 -2.54 -4.73
N SER A 126 5.39 -3.12 -5.68
CA SER A 126 5.72 -4.53 -5.76
C SER A 126 7.09 -4.81 -5.12
N THR A 127 7.70 -5.93 -5.42
CA THR A 127 8.96 -6.40 -4.86
C THR A 127 9.83 -7.02 -5.94
N ASP A 128 11.15 -7.03 -5.74
CA ASP A 128 12.11 -7.74 -6.55
C ASP A 128 12.05 -9.27 -6.37
N GLU A 129 11.47 -9.75 -5.29
CA GLU A 129 11.21 -11.19 -5.04
C GLU A 129 10.39 -11.85 -6.15
N VAL A 130 9.67 -11.08 -6.96
CA VAL A 130 8.94 -11.60 -8.13
C VAL A 130 9.86 -12.20 -9.18
N TYR A 131 11.15 -11.83 -9.19
CA TYR A 131 12.14 -12.35 -10.13
C TYR A 131 12.83 -13.62 -9.64
N GLY A 132 12.72 -13.95 -8.32
CA GLY A 132 13.30 -15.13 -7.69
C GLY A 132 14.82 -15.00 -7.49
N ASP A 133 15.45 -16.15 -7.23
CA ASP A 133 16.87 -16.21 -6.91
C ASP A 133 17.74 -15.93 -8.12
N LEU A 134 18.69 -15.02 -7.95
CA LEU A 134 19.67 -14.64 -8.99
C LEU A 134 21.01 -15.31 -8.76
N LYS A 135 21.68 -15.69 -9.84
CA LYS A 135 23.09 -16.11 -9.78
C LYS A 135 23.98 -14.92 -9.42
N LYS A 136 25.16 -15.20 -8.82
CA LYS A 136 26.06 -14.24 -8.15
C LYS A 136 26.42 -12.95 -8.93
N LYS A 137 26.15 -12.83 -10.23
CA LYS A 137 26.44 -11.64 -11.07
C LYS A 137 25.23 -11.16 -11.89
N ASP A 138 24.10 -11.85 -11.76
CA ASP A 138 22.91 -11.53 -12.54
C ASP A 138 22.16 -10.33 -11.95
N ARG A 139 21.42 -9.64 -12.78
CA ARG A 139 20.50 -8.56 -12.41
C ARG A 139 19.20 -8.75 -13.14
N SER A 140 18.09 -8.50 -12.48
CA SER A 140 16.79 -8.42 -13.13
C SER A 140 16.52 -7.01 -13.66
N SER A 141 15.73 -6.95 -14.70
CA SER A 141 15.19 -5.73 -15.29
C SER A 141 13.66 -5.86 -15.34
N GLU A 142 13.00 -4.78 -15.75
CA GLU A 142 11.54 -4.78 -15.92
C GLU A 142 11.04 -5.77 -16.99
N ASN A 143 11.91 -6.24 -17.87
CA ASN A 143 11.61 -7.23 -18.91
C ASN A 143 11.95 -8.66 -18.50
N SER A 144 12.53 -8.87 -17.31
CA SER A 144 12.85 -10.21 -16.81
C SER A 144 11.57 -11.00 -16.51
N PRO A 145 11.54 -12.30 -16.80
CA PRO A 145 10.39 -13.14 -16.47
C PRO A 145 10.22 -13.24 -14.94
N TYR A 146 8.98 -13.35 -14.48
CA TYR A 146 8.70 -13.60 -13.07
C TYR A 146 8.95 -15.08 -12.76
N HIS A 147 9.73 -15.33 -11.73
CA HIS A 147 10.11 -16.67 -11.28
C HIS A 147 10.30 -16.72 -9.75
N PRO A 148 9.24 -16.39 -8.97
CA PRO A 148 9.36 -16.28 -7.52
C PRO A 148 9.75 -17.62 -6.90
N SER A 149 10.64 -17.57 -5.90
CA SER A 149 11.14 -18.72 -5.13
C SER A 149 10.55 -18.83 -3.72
N SER A 150 9.76 -17.87 -3.30
CA SER A 150 9.09 -17.83 -1.99
C SER A 150 7.60 -17.52 -2.12
N PRO A 151 6.77 -17.81 -1.07
CA PRO A 151 5.37 -17.40 -1.03
C PRO A 151 5.15 -15.88 -0.98
N TYR A 152 6.18 -15.11 -0.61
CA TYR A 152 6.14 -13.66 -0.58
C TYR A 152 6.03 -13.08 -1.97
#